data_bf34920c1ce6c0c3d8146fdea0d6e332
#
_entry.id   bf34920c1ce6c0c3d8146fdea0d6e332
#
_cell.length_a   1.000
_cell.length_b   1.000
_cell.length_c   1.000
_cell.angle_alpha   90.00
_cell.angle_beta   90.00
_cell.angle_gamma   90.00
#
_symmetry.space_group_name_H-M   'P 1'
#
loop_
_entity.id
_entity.type
_entity.pdbx_description
1 polymer ?
#
loop_
_entity_poly.entity_id
_entity_poly.type
_entity_poly.pdbx_seq_one_letter_code
_entity_poly.pdbx_strand_id
1 'polypeptide(L)'
;FETLYCARQPVQYRFLGSALEVVVDNESRILMPAIAASGARYVAPDDPTTEFWNKGNLTNITWSDQALPICAPAGSLIPPYKASGNEPFWSVTFDGWEAILTQPGKAPLTQHAQISDTRANGQTLIAGKGANTLTLKVDDALCVDSMSGMPHPQRAQLEYQSNTWQGCGGDPNRLLQGVTWQVTQLGHAQTNGQTQPEINFLPNNRIAGSTGCNRFFGEYMLSGEGMQIKGLGSTRMACSETLMAQESTFLEQLQNVSGVSFDTPYTLILNTREGEIRAITH
;
A
#
# COMPACT_ATOMS: atom_id res chain seq x y z
N PHE A 1 -9.40 8.87 -20.18
CA PHE A 1 -8.38 8.37 -19.26
C PHE A 1 -8.91 7.17 -18.49
N GLU A 2 -8.04 6.18 -18.30
CA GLU A 2 -8.21 5.10 -17.34
C GLU A 2 -7.36 5.40 -16.10
N THR A 3 -7.74 4.81 -14.95
CA THR A 3 -7.02 5.07 -13.68
C THR A 3 -6.50 3.76 -13.09
N LEU A 4 -5.23 3.77 -12.75
CA LEU A 4 -4.58 2.76 -11.90
C LEU A 4 -4.26 3.36 -10.53
N TYR A 5 -4.19 2.50 -9.54
CA TYR A 5 -3.81 2.89 -8.17
C TYR A 5 -2.50 2.23 -7.78
N CYS A 6 -1.45 3.05 -7.65
CA CYS A 6 -0.15 2.64 -7.14
C CYS A 6 -0.14 2.81 -5.62
N ALA A 7 -0.67 1.83 -4.90
CA ALA A 7 -1.14 1.96 -3.53
C ALA A 7 -2.21 3.06 -3.43
N ARG A 8 -1.96 4.17 -2.76
CA ARG A 8 -2.92 5.28 -2.63
C ARG A 8 -2.79 6.32 -3.75
N GLN A 9 -1.73 6.29 -4.56
CA GLN A 9 -1.51 7.25 -5.63
C GLN A 9 -2.31 6.87 -6.88
N PRO A 10 -3.27 7.71 -7.33
CA PRO A 10 -3.90 7.54 -8.62
C PRO A 10 -2.94 7.92 -9.75
N VAL A 11 -2.88 7.08 -10.76
CA VAL A 11 -2.17 7.35 -12.02
C VAL A 11 -3.17 7.23 -13.15
N GLN A 12 -3.32 8.27 -13.94
CA GLN A 12 -4.19 8.27 -15.11
C GLN A 12 -3.39 8.00 -16.37
N TYR A 13 -3.97 7.27 -17.30
CA TYR A 13 -3.34 7.03 -18.60
C TYR A 13 -4.37 6.93 -19.72
N ARG A 14 -3.92 7.20 -20.95
CA ARG A 14 -4.69 6.95 -22.17
C ARG A 14 -3.79 6.68 -23.35
N PHE A 15 -4.27 5.90 -24.29
CA PHE A 15 -3.56 5.64 -25.56
C PHE A 15 -3.80 6.78 -26.56
N LEU A 16 -2.71 7.22 -27.20
CA LEU A 16 -2.68 8.19 -28.28
C LEU A 16 -2.07 7.54 -29.53
N GLY A 17 -2.87 6.73 -30.23
CA GLY A 17 -2.36 5.86 -31.29
C GLY A 17 -1.42 4.81 -30.72
N SER A 18 -0.14 4.83 -31.10
CA SER A 18 0.88 3.93 -30.55
C SER A 18 1.53 4.47 -29.27
N ALA A 19 1.38 5.75 -28.96
CA ALA A 19 1.95 6.37 -27.77
C ALA A 19 1.00 6.21 -26.56
N LEU A 20 1.54 6.41 -25.37
CA LEU A 20 0.82 6.38 -24.11
C LEU A 20 1.01 7.73 -23.38
N GLU A 21 -0.07 8.43 -23.07
CA GLU A 21 -0.03 9.55 -22.15
C GLU A 21 -0.27 9.04 -20.73
N VAL A 22 0.62 9.40 -19.83
CA VAL A 22 0.56 9.04 -18.39
C VAL A 22 0.58 10.32 -17.56
N VAL A 23 -0.30 10.40 -16.56
CA VAL A 23 -0.40 11.55 -15.65
C VAL A 23 -0.20 11.08 -14.21
N VAL A 24 0.81 11.64 -13.55
CA VAL A 24 1.15 11.42 -12.15
C VAL A 24 1.24 12.78 -11.48
N ASP A 25 0.54 13.01 -10.37
CA ASP A 25 0.55 14.27 -9.61
C ASP A 25 0.34 15.53 -10.47
N ASN A 26 -0.60 15.46 -11.43
CA ASN A 26 -0.90 16.51 -12.43
C ASN A 26 0.25 16.80 -13.43
N GLU A 27 1.34 16.05 -13.42
CA GLU A 27 2.35 16.07 -14.46
C GLU A 27 2.04 15.04 -15.54
N SER A 28 1.93 15.49 -16.80
CA SER A 28 1.66 14.61 -17.96
C SER A 28 2.93 14.39 -18.76
N ARG A 29 3.17 13.12 -19.17
CA ARG A 29 4.24 12.73 -20.10
C ARG A 29 3.72 11.80 -21.17
N ILE A 30 4.31 11.93 -22.37
CA ILE A 30 4.04 11.04 -23.49
C ILE A 30 5.16 9.99 -23.55
N LEU A 31 4.78 8.72 -23.42
CA LEU A 31 5.69 7.59 -23.47
C LEU A 31 5.53 6.87 -24.81
N MET A 32 6.63 6.38 -25.36
CA MET A 32 6.68 5.66 -26.61
C MET A 32 6.87 4.16 -26.37
N PRO A 33 6.33 3.28 -27.24
CA PRO A 33 6.53 1.84 -27.13
C PRO A 33 8.01 1.48 -27.09
N ALA A 34 8.38 0.57 -26.18
CA ALA A 34 9.75 0.06 -26.04
C ALA A 34 9.76 -1.47 -26.05
N ILE A 35 10.89 -2.06 -26.43
CA ILE A 35 11.05 -3.52 -26.47
C ILE A 35 10.96 -4.08 -25.07
N ALA A 36 10.16 -5.15 -24.92
CA ALA A 36 10.04 -5.91 -23.67
C ALA A 36 9.97 -7.41 -23.99
N ALA A 37 10.47 -8.23 -23.06
CA ALA A 37 10.37 -9.69 -23.16
C ALA A 37 8.93 -10.19 -22.94
N SER A 38 8.11 -9.43 -22.20
CA SER A 38 6.69 -9.74 -21.93
C SER A 38 5.93 -8.47 -21.58
N GLY A 39 4.62 -8.46 -21.86
CA GLY A 39 3.74 -7.32 -21.58
C GLY A 39 3.96 -6.15 -22.54
N ALA A 40 3.40 -5.00 -22.22
CA ALA A 40 3.51 -3.76 -22.98
C ALA A 40 4.34 -2.73 -22.20
N ARG A 41 5.44 -2.30 -22.79
CA ARG A 41 6.39 -1.36 -22.18
C ARG A 41 6.44 -0.06 -22.94
N TYR A 42 6.39 1.06 -22.22
CA TYR A 42 6.48 2.41 -22.74
C TYR A 42 7.50 3.20 -21.93
N VAL A 43 8.29 4.05 -22.60
CA VAL A 43 9.37 4.85 -21.99
C VAL A 43 9.26 6.27 -22.50
N ALA A 44 9.50 7.26 -21.62
CA ALA A 44 9.52 8.65 -22.02
C ALA A 44 10.79 8.96 -22.84
N PRO A 45 10.68 9.58 -24.04
CA PRO A 45 11.83 9.83 -24.91
C PRO A 45 12.85 10.82 -24.32
N ASP A 46 12.37 11.74 -23.50
CA ASP A 46 13.15 12.80 -22.86
C ASP A 46 13.68 12.40 -21.47
N ASP A 47 13.14 11.33 -20.88
CA ASP A 47 13.53 10.78 -19.59
C ASP A 47 13.44 9.25 -19.59
N PRO A 48 14.51 8.54 -19.97
CA PRO A 48 14.51 7.07 -20.01
C PRO A 48 14.29 6.38 -18.66
N THR A 49 14.34 7.14 -17.55
CA THR A 49 14.03 6.62 -16.21
C THR A 49 12.52 6.62 -15.92
N THR A 50 11.72 7.29 -16.78
CA THR A 50 10.26 7.24 -16.71
C THR A 50 9.73 6.13 -17.62
N GLU A 51 9.11 5.14 -16.99
CA GLU A 51 8.66 3.90 -17.63
C GLU A 51 7.27 3.49 -17.14
N PHE A 52 6.45 2.98 -18.07
CA PHE A 52 5.19 2.30 -17.79
C PHE A 52 5.27 0.90 -18.39
N TRP A 53 5.26 -0.13 -17.55
CA TRP A 53 5.37 -1.52 -17.97
C TRP A 53 4.18 -2.35 -17.47
N ASN A 54 3.22 -2.58 -18.34
CA ASN A 54 2.03 -3.36 -18.04
C ASN A 54 2.26 -4.87 -18.29
N LYS A 55 1.83 -5.68 -17.34
CA LYS A 55 1.83 -7.15 -17.43
C LYS A 55 0.48 -7.69 -16.95
N GLY A 56 -0.44 -7.89 -17.86
CA GLY A 56 -1.81 -8.28 -17.51
C GLY A 56 -2.53 -7.17 -16.75
N ASN A 57 -3.01 -7.46 -15.56
CA ASN A 57 -3.70 -6.49 -14.70
C ASN A 57 -2.77 -5.66 -13.80
N LEU A 58 -1.46 -5.94 -13.83
CA LEU A 58 -0.47 -5.26 -13.01
C LEU A 58 0.42 -4.38 -13.87
N THR A 59 0.75 -3.22 -13.34
CA THR A 59 1.63 -2.26 -14.01
C THR A 59 2.73 -1.80 -13.06
N ASN A 60 3.98 -1.90 -13.53
CA ASN A 60 5.11 -1.27 -12.88
C ASN A 60 5.31 0.10 -13.51
N ILE A 61 5.39 1.13 -12.68
CA ILE A 61 5.64 2.50 -13.12
C ILE A 61 6.86 3.02 -12.37
N THR A 62 7.83 3.50 -13.13
CA THR A 62 8.92 4.35 -12.61
C THR A 62 8.69 5.76 -13.15
N TRP A 63 8.69 6.75 -12.28
CA TRP A 63 8.47 8.14 -12.63
C TRP A 63 9.64 8.98 -12.16
N SER A 64 10.41 9.54 -13.10
CA SER A 64 11.63 10.32 -12.81
C SER A 64 12.59 9.59 -11.85
N ASP A 65 12.97 8.35 -12.22
CA ASP A 65 13.85 7.46 -11.43
C ASP A 65 13.24 6.97 -10.09
N GLN A 66 11.99 7.27 -9.82
CA GLN A 66 11.30 6.84 -8.61
C GLN A 66 10.30 5.72 -8.91
N ALA A 67 10.59 4.51 -8.44
CA ALA A 67 9.66 3.39 -8.56
C ALA A 67 8.43 3.62 -7.69
N LEU A 68 7.24 3.57 -8.30
CA LEU A 68 5.97 3.57 -7.58
C LEU A 68 5.66 2.16 -7.05
N PRO A 69 4.82 2.04 -6.02
CA PRO A 69 4.23 0.75 -5.67
C PRO A 69 3.53 0.11 -6.87
N ILE A 70 3.43 -1.22 -6.91
CA ILE A 70 2.71 -1.90 -8.00
C ILE A 70 1.32 -1.29 -8.20
N CYS A 71 1.03 -0.90 -9.43
CA CYS A 71 -0.21 -0.26 -9.82
C CYS A 71 -1.19 -1.28 -10.40
N ALA A 72 -2.46 -1.14 -10.07
CA ALA A 72 -3.54 -1.97 -10.59
C ALA A 72 -4.86 -1.18 -10.58
N PRO A 73 -5.89 -1.60 -11.33
CA PRO A 73 -7.25 -1.08 -11.18
C PRO A 73 -7.74 -1.20 -9.72
N ALA A 74 -8.69 -0.35 -9.32
CA ALA A 74 -9.32 -0.44 -8.01
C ALA A 74 -9.87 -1.85 -7.76
N GLY A 75 -9.86 -2.32 -6.52
CA GLY A 75 -10.39 -3.61 -6.11
C GLY A 75 -9.59 -4.83 -6.53
N SER A 76 -8.41 -4.65 -7.15
CA SER A 76 -7.61 -5.77 -7.65
C SER A 76 -6.97 -6.60 -6.53
N LEU A 77 -6.99 -7.94 -6.71
CA LEU A 77 -6.10 -8.83 -5.98
C LEU A 77 -4.70 -8.74 -6.59
N ILE A 78 -3.75 -8.24 -5.81
CA ILE A 78 -2.37 -8.04 -6.26
C ILE A 78 -1.48 -9.15 -5.70
N PRO A 79 -1.00 -10.09 -6.51
CA PRO A 79 -0.08 -11.14 -6.07
C PRO A 79 1.31 -10.59 -5.64
N PRO A 80 1.94 -11.21 -4.63
CA PRO A 80 1.38 -12.25 -3.76
C PRO A 80 0.28 -11.69 -2.84
N TYR A 81 -0.94 -12.21 -3.00
CA TYR A 81 -2.10 -11.77 -2.24
C TYR A 81 -2.33 -12.66 -1.03
N LYS A 82 -2.77 -12.08 0.08
CA LYS A 82 -3.18 -12.82 1.28
C LYS A 82 -4.45 -12.23 1.85
N ALA A 83 -5.37 -13.12 2.23
CA ALA A 83 -6.52 -12.80 3.07
C ALA A 83 -6.61 -13.79 4.22
N SER A 84 -7.12 -13.35 5.37
CA SER A 84 -7.30 -14.20 6.55
C SER A 84 -8.44 -13.72 7.42
N GLY A 85 -8.98 -14.66 8.20
CA GLY A 85 -9.97 -14.41 9.24
C GLY A 85 -9.68 -15.24 10.48
N ASN A 86 -10.25 -14.86 11.62
CA ASN A 86 -9.89 -15.40 12.94
C ASN A 86 -10.97 -16.30 13.54
N GLU A 87 -12.24 -16.20 13.12
CA GLU A 87 -13.36 -16.91 13.73
C GLU A 87 -14.27 -17.58 12.68
N PRO A 88 -13.97 -18.85 12.33
CA PRO A 88 -12.80 -19.66 12.64
C PRO A 88 -11.56 -19.16 11.90
N PHE A 89 -10.37 -19.54 12.34
CA PHE A 89 -9.14 -19.17 11.63
C PHE A 89 -9.09 -19.81 10.24
N TRP A 90 -8.82 -18.99 9.25
CA TRP A 90 -8.51 -19.38 7.88
C TRP A 90 -7.54 -18.40 7.24
N SER A 91 -6.77 -18.85 6.27
CA SER A 91 -6.04 -17.98 5.37
C SER A 91 -6.06 -18.50 3.94
N VAL A 92 -6.11 -17.57 2.99
CA VAL A 92 -5.94 -17.83 1.56
C VAL A 92 -4.78 -17.00 1.06
N THR A 93 -3.81 -17.65 0.40
CA THR A 93 -2.76 -16.97 -0.36
C THR A 93 -2.98 -17.23 -1.85
N PHE A 94 -2.67 -16.24 -2.70
CA PHE A 94 -2.78 -16.32 -4.16
C PHE A 94 -1.53 -15.71 -4.79
N ASP A 95 -0.84 -16.48 -5.63
CA ASP A 95 0.41 -16.07 -6.28
C ASP A 95 0.23 -15.52 -7.70
N GLY A 96 -1.02 -15.47 -8.18
CA GLY A 96 -1.39 -15.11 -9.56
C GLY A 96 -1.80 -16.33 -10.41
N TRP A 97 -1.56 -17.53 -9.93
CA TRP A 97 -1.87 -18.79 -10.60
C TRP A 97 -2.58 -19.80 -9.68
N GLU A 98 -2.08 -19.98 -8.47
CA GLU A 98 -2.63 -20.91 -7.50
C GLU A 98 -3.11 -20.19 -6.24
N ALA A 99 -4.19 -20.70 -5.66
CA ALA A 99 -4.66 -20.31 -4.34
C ALA A 99 -4.43 -21.46 -3.35
N ILE A 100 -3.95 -21.12 -2.17
CA ILE A 100 -3.71 -22.06 -1.07
C ILE A 100 -4.61 -21.67 0.10
N LEU A 101 -5.57 -22.54 0.44
CA LEU A 101 -6.38 -22.42 1.65
C LEU A 101 -5.71 -23.17 2.79
N THR A 102 -5.48 -22.48 3.91
CA THR A 102 -4.97 -23.05 5.15
C THR A 102 -6.00 -22.91 6.26
N GLN A 103 -6.29 -24.00 6.96
CA GLN A 103 -7.18 -24.05 8.13
C GLN A 103 -6.52 -24.89 9.24
N PRO A 104 -6.71 -24.58 10.53
CA PRO A 104 -6.16 -25.36 11.63
C PRO A 104 -6.60 -26.82 11.57
N GLY A 105 -5.64 -27.73 11.78
CA GLY A 105 -5.89 -29.17 11.80
C GLY A 105 -6.20 -29.81 10.45
N LYS A 106 -6.13 -29.05 9.35
CA LYS A 106 -6.31 -29.57 7.99
C LYS A 106 -5.03 -29.39 7.18
N ALA A 107 -4.79 -30.29 6.23
CA ALA A 107 -3.73 -30.11 5.24
C ALA A 107 -4.05 -28.89 4.36
N PRO A 108 -3.04 -28.09 3.97
CA PRO A 108 -3.24 -27.00 3.03
C PRO A 108 -3.86 -27.51 1.71
N LEU A 109 -4.85 -26.79 1.20
CA LEU A 109 -5.50 -27.09 -0.06
C LEU A 109 -4.98 -26.15 -1.14
N THR A 110 -4.18 -26.67 -2.06
CA THR A 110 -3.65 -25.91 -3.22
C THR A 110 -4.50 -26.18 -4.45
N GLN A 111 -4.94 -25.14 -5.13
CA GLN A 111 -5.79 -25.24 -6.32
C GLN A 111 -5.46 -24.15 -7.33
N HIS A 112 -5.52 -24.48 -8.61
CA HIS A 112 -5.50 -23.49 -9.69
C HIS A 112 -6.65 -22.50 -9.50
N ALA A 113 -6.34 -21.22 -9.61
CA ALA A 113 -7.24 -20.12 -9.32
C ALA A 113 -7.30 -19.12 -10.50
N GLN A 114 -8.45 -18.49 -10.62
CA GLN A 114 -8.70 -17.46 -11.62
C GLN A 114 -9.62 -16.36 -11.07
N ILE A 115 -9.44 -15.15 -11.56
CA ILE A 115 -10.38 -14.06 -11.31
C ILE A 115 -11.62 -14.34 -12.17
N SER A 116 -12.78 -14.49 -11.53
CA SER A 116 -14.05 -14.81 -12.19
C SER A 116 -14.94 -13.61 -12.39
N ASP A 117 -14.75 -12.56 -11.59
CA ASP A 117 -15.55 -11.34 -11.64
C ASP A 117 -14.70 -10.15 -11.19
N THR A 118 -14.90 -9.01 -11.84
CA THR A 118 -14.27 -7.72 -11.50
C THR A 118 -15.35 -6.65 -11.40
N ARG A 119 -15.44 -6.04 -10.24
CA ARG A 119 -16.34 -4.93 -9.91
C ARG A 119 -15.54 -3.63 -9.81
N ALA A 120 -16.24 -2.51 -9.68
CA ALA A 120 -15.59 -1.19 -9.59
C ALA A 120 -14.60 -1.07 -8.41
N ASN A 121 -14.86 -1.79 -7.31
CA ASN A 121 -14.05 -1.73 -6.09
C ASN A 121 -13.73 -3.12 -5.52
N GLY A 122 -13.76 -4.17 -6.33
CA GLY A 122 -13.49 -5.51 -5.83
C GLY A 122 -13.38 -6.56 -6.91
N GLN A 123 -12.90 -7.74 -6.53
CA GLN A 123 -12.76 -8.91 -7.39
C GLN A 123 -13.23 -10.18 -6.69
N THR A 124 -13.56 -11.18 -7.48
CA THR A 124 -13.85 -12.53 -7.02
C THR A 124 -12.85 -13.51 -7.60
N LEU A 125 -12.15 -14.22 -6.75
CA LEU A 125 -11.27 -15.32 -7.08
C LEU A 125 -12.02 -16.64 -6.91
N ILE A 126 -11.95 -17.52 -7.90
CA ILE A 126 -12.45 -18.89 -7.80
C ILE A 126 -11.27 -19.84 -7.96
N ALA A 127 -11.16 -20.82 -7.07
CA ALA A 127 -10.16 -21.87 -7.15
C ALA A 127 -10.84 -23.26 -7.02
N GLY A 128 -10.36 -24.21 -7.82
CA GLY A 128 -10.85 -25.58 -7.83
C GLY A 128 -12.17 -25.81 -8.57
N LYS A 129 -12.74 -26.98 -8.38
CA LYS A 129 -13.98 -27.42 -9.05
C LYS A 129 -14.84 -28.29 -8.13
N GLY A 130 -16.16 -28.27 -8.37
CA GLY A 130 -17.13 -29.13 -7.67
C GLY A 130 -17.23 -28.81 -6.17
N ALA A 131 -17.29 -29.82 -5.34
CA ALA A 131 -17.46 -29.67 -3.88
C ALA A 131 -16.27 -29.01 -3.17
N ASN A 132 -15.10 -28.96 -3.82
CA ASN A 132 -13.90 -28.31 -3.28
C ASN A 132 -13.68 -26.92 -3.86
N THR A 133 -14.67 -26.33 -4.52
CA THR A 133 -14.56 -24.95 -5.01
C THR A 133 -14.43 -23.98 -3.84
N LEU A 134 -13.39 -23.15 -3.91
CA LEU A 134 -13.16 -22.02 -3.03
C LEU A 134 -13.53 -20.75 -3.78
N THR A 135 -14.29 -19.86 -3.16
CA THR A 135 -14.60 -18.53 -3.67
C THR A 135 -14.12 -17.49 -2.66
N LEU A 136 -13.22 -16.62 -3.09
CA LEU A 136 -12.76 -15.48 -2.29
C LEU A 136 -13.25 -14.19 -2.94
N LYS A 137 -14.15 -13.49 -2.26
CA LYS A 137 -14.63 -12.15 -2.66
C LYS A 137 -13.88 -11.10 -1.87
N VAL A 138 -13.33 -10.11 -2.55
CA VAL A 138 -12.65 -8.98 -1.92
C VAL A 138 -13.23 -7.67 -2.40
N ASP A 139 -13.31 -6.70 -1.50
CA ASP A 139 -13.75 -5.34 -1.78
C ASP A 139 -12.84 -4.32 -1.08
N ASP A 140 -12.49 -3.24 -1.79
CA ASP A 140 -11.70 -2.13 -1.24
C ASP A 140 -12.47 -1.47 -0.10
N ALA A 141 -12.07 -1.76 1.10
CA ALA A 141 -12.59 -1.16 2.33
C ALA A 141 -11.59 -1.40 3.45
N LEU A 142 -11.30 -0.37 4.22
CA LEU A 142 -10.46 -0.51 5.42
C LEU A 142 -11.01 -1.63 6.30
N CYS A 143 -10.17 -2.62 6.57
CA CYS A 143 -10.48 -3.78 7.38
C CYS A 143 -9.44 -3.89 8.50
N VAL A 144 -9.89 -3.99 9.75
CA VAL A 144 -8.99 -4.17 10.87
C VAL A 144 -9.06 -5.63 11.32
N ASP A 145 -7.91 -6.30 11.31
CA ASP A 145 -7.81 -7.67 11.81
C ASP A 145 -8.17 -7.73 13.29
N SER A 146 -9.11 -8.61 13.66
CA SER A 146 -9.69 -8.66 15.01
C SER A 146 -8.73 -9.17 16.08
N MET A 147 -7.65 -9.88 15.70
CA MET A 147 -6.64 -10.39 16.65
C MET A 147 -5.47 -9.44 16.80
N SER A 148 -4.89 -9.01 15.68
CA SER A 148 -3.66 -8.20 15.69
C SER A 148 -3.92 -6.70 15.74
N GLY A 149 -5.15 -6.25 15.38
CA GLY A 149 -5.44 -4.84 15.17
C GLY A 149 -4.84 -4.25 13.90
N MET A 150 -4.16 -5.07 13.07
CA MET A 150 -3.52 -4.60 11.84
C MET A 150 -4.57 -4.15 10.83
N PRO A 151 -4.46 -2.92 10.29
CA PRO A 151 -5.32 -2.47 9.20
C PRO A 151 -4.89 -3.10 7.87
N HIS A 152 -5.87 -3.48 7.07
CA HIS A 152 -5.73 -4.01 5.72
C HIS A 152 -6.55 -3.20 4.73
N PRO A 153 -6.15 -3.11 3.45
CA PRO A 153 -6.85 -2.30 2.45
C PRO A 153 -8.17 -2.88 1.98
N GLN A 154 -8.43 -4.18 2.24
CA GLN A 154 -9.59 -4.86 1.69
C GLN A 154 -10.30 -5.72 2.75
N ARG A 155 -11.63 -5.77 2.66
CA ARG A 155 -12.43 -6.81 3.29
C ARG A 155 -12.43 -8.04 2.42
N ALA A 156 -12.41 -9.21 3.04
CA ALA A 156 -12.41 -10.49 2.36
C ALA A 156 -13.54 -11.39 2.90
N GLN A 157 -14.23 -12.08 1.99
CA GLN A 157 -15.20 -13.10 2.31
C GLN A 157 -14.79 -14.40 1.62
N LEU A 158 -14.57 -15.44 2.40
CA LEU A 158 -14.28 -16.78 1.92
C LEU A 158 -15.53 -17.64 1.96
N GLU A 159 -15.89 -18.25 0.81
CA GLU A 159 -16.93 -19.28 0.70
C GLU A 159 -16.25 -20.62 0.36
N TYR A 160 -16.45 -21.63 1.23
CA TYR A 160 -15.90 -22.97 1.04
C TYR A 160 -16.74 -24.02 1.79
N GLN A 161 -17.10 -25.12 1.10
CA GLN A 161 -17.90 -26.24 1.66
C GLN A 161 -19.16 -25.76 2.41
N SER A 162 -19.98 -24.92 1.76
CA SER A 162 -21.22 -24.35 2.31
C SER A 162 -21.05 -23.44 3.53
N ASN A 163 -19.82 -23.07 3.88
CA ASN A 163 -19.53 -22.10 4.91
C ASN A 163 -19.12 -20.77 4.28
N THR A 164 -19.40 -19.68 4.98
CA THR A 164 -18.99 -18.32 4.62
C THR A 164 -18.31 -17.68 5.80
N TRP A 165 -17.10 -17.19 5.61
CA TRP A 165 -16.28 -16.57 6.64
C TRP A 165 -15.81 -15.19 6.21
N GLN A 166 -15.73 -14.28 7.17
CA GLN A 166 -15.26 -12.93 6.97
C GLN A 166 -13.81 -12.79 7.43
N GLY A 167 -13.09 -11.83 6.83
CA GLY A 167 -11.72 -11.52 7.19
C GLY A 167 -11.22 -10.27 6.49
N CYS A 168 -9.93 -10.04 6.58
CA CYS A 168 -9.23 -8.94 5.95
C CYS A 168 -8.25 -9.44 4.89
N GLY A 169 -7.96 -8.61 3.88
CA GLY A 169 -7.05 -8.98 2.81
C GLY A 169 -6.25 -7.80 2.26
N GLY A 170 -5.28 -8.16 1.43
CA GLY A 170 -4.36 -7.22 0.81
C GLY A 170 -3.17 -6.84 1.70
N ASP A 171 -2.17 -6.23 1.07
CA ASP A 171 -0.94 -5.78 1.73
C ASP A 171 -1.19 -4.49 2.52
N PRO A 172 -1.01 -4.47 3.86
CA PRO A 172 -1.11 -3.26 4.68
C PRO A 172 -0.26 -2.08 4.22
N ASN A 173 0.89 -2.33 3.59
CA ASN A 173 1.74 -1.27 3.03
C ASN A 173 1.00 -0.38 2.05
N ARG A 174 0.01 -0.91 1.34
CA ARG A 174 -0.79 -0.15 0.38
C ARG A 174 -1.68 0.92 1.01
N LEU A 175 -1.94 0.84 2.31
CA LEU A 175 -2.62 1.90 3.07
C LEU A 175 -1.71 3.09 3.39
N LEU A 176 -0.39 2.89 3.35
CA LEU A 176 0.62 3.89 3.75
C LEU A 176 1.27 4.57 2.54
N GLN A 177 1.56 3.78 1.50
CA GLN A 177 2.37 4.19 0.35
C GLN A 177 1.57 4.97 -0.70
N GLY A 178 2.31 5.77 -1.50
CA GLY A 178 1.76 6.48 -2.65
C GLY A 178 1.18 7.85 -2.32
N VAL A 179 1.33 8.33 -1.10
CA VAL A 179 0.91 9.68 -0.65
C VAL A 179 1.91 10.23 0.36
N THR A 180 1.93 11.55 0.50
CA THR A 180 2.63 12.23 1.58
C THR A 180 1.69 12.40 2.77
N TRP A 181 2.12 11.97 3.93
CA TRP A 181 1.43 12.13 5.20
C TRP A 181 1.94 13.37 5.93
N GLN A 182 1.10 14.39 6.07
CA GLN A 182 1.42 15.62 6.81
C GLN A 182 1.11 15.42 8.30
N VAL A 183 2.13 15.55 9.14
CA VAL A 183 2.00 15.36 10.60
C VAL A 183 1.34 16.59 11.20
N THR A 184 0.16 16.39 11.78
CA THR A 184 -0.62 17.46 12.40
C THR A 184 -0.49 17.50 13.93
N GLN A 185 -0.09 16.36 14.54
CA GLN A 185 0.01 16.23 16.00
C GLN A 185 1.15 15.29 16.41
N LEU A 186 1.87 15.67 17.46
CA LEU A 186 2.91 14.90 18.12
C LEU A 186 2.55 14.76 19.62
N GLY A 187 2.17 13.55 20.05
CA GLY A 187 1.60 13.35 21.36
C GLY A 187 0.34 14.21 21.56
N HIS A 188 0.40 15.15 22.50
CA HIS A 188 -0.71 16.09 22.77
C HIS A 188 -0.52 17.47 22.09
N ALA A 189 0.61 17.72 21.43
CA ALA A 189 0.93 19.01 20.85
C ALA A 189 0.61 19.04 19.33
N GLN A 190 -0.02 20.13 18.90
CA GLN A 190 -0.19 20.40 17.47
C GLN A 190 1.15 20.83 16.85
N THR A 191 1.41 20.41 15.62
CA THR A 191 2.58 20.84 14.87
C THR A 191 2.40 22.26 14.34
N ASN A 192 3.51 22.94 14.03
CA ASN A 192 3.47 24.25 13.40
C ASN A 192 2.94 24.13 11.95
N GLY A 193 1.79 24.72 11.66
CA GLY A 193 1.10 24.60 10.38
C GLY A 193 1.86 25.10 9.14
N GLN A 194 2.91 25.91 9.32
CA GLN A 194 3.76 26.39 8.20
C GLN A 194 4.95 25.46 7.90
N THR A 195 5.33 24.60 8.87
CA THR A 195 6.51 23.74 8.79
C THR A 195 6.19 22.38 9.42
N GLN A 196 5.09 21.78 8.98
CA GLN A 196 4.68 20.45 9.43
C GLN A 196 5.70 19.41 8.98
N PRO A 197 6.02 18.43 9.82
CA PRO A 197 6.74 17.25 9.37
C PRO A 197 5.92 16.47 8.35
N GLU A 198 6.62 15.82 7.42
CA GLU A 198 6.01 14.99 6.36
C GLU A 198 6.63 13.60 6.38
N ILE A 199 5.80 12.59 6.20
CA ILE A 199 6.20 11.19 6.14
C ILE A 199 5.80 10.61 4.79
N ASN A 200 6.75 9.95 4.12
CA ASN A 200 6.53 9.16 2.91
C ASN A 200 6.96 7.71 3.17
N PHE A 201 6.01 6.79 3.07
CA PHE A 201 6.29 5.36 3.07
C PHE A 201 6.55 4.93 1.63
N LEU A 202 7.74 4.39 1.39
CA LEU A 202 8.23 4.07 0.06
C LEU A 202 8.30 2.54 -0.16
N PRO A 203 8.36 2.06 -1.41
CA PRO A 203 8.65 0.65 -1.69
C PRO A 203 9.91 0.14 -0.99
N ASN A 204 10.00 -1.18 -0.81
CA ASN A 204 11.12 -1.85 -0.14
C ASN A 204 11.31 -1.42 1.32
N ASN A 205 10.20 -1.18 2.04
CA ASN A 205 10.19 -0.85 3.47
C ASN A 205 10.98 0.41 3.84
N ARG A 206 11.17 1.33 2.91
CA ARG A 206 11.85 2.61 3.18
C ARG A 206 10.86 3.66 3.65
N ILE A 207 11.32 4.50 4.58
CA ILE A 207 10.61 5.69 5.04
C ILE A 207 11.51 6.90 4.83
N ALA A 208 10.94 8.00 4.39
CA ALA A 208 11.64 9.28 4.22
C ALA A 208 10.66 10.44 4.39
N GLY A 209 11.19 11.64 4.54
CA GLY A 209 10.34 12.82 4.63
C GLY A 209 11.08 14.07 5.10
N SER A 210 10.30 14.99 5.63
CA SER A 210 10.78 16.25 6.21
C SER A 210 10.40 16.34 7.68
N THR A 211 11.29 16.87 8.49
CA THR A 211 11.01 17.19 9.90
C THR A 211 10.41 18.59 10.07
N GLY A 212 10.25 19.31 8.95
CA GLY A 212 9.99 20.76 8.93
C GLY A 212 11.27 21.60 8.87
N CYS A 213 12.40 21.07 9.33
CA CYS A 213 13.73 21.67 9.25
C CYS A 213 14.66 20.84 8.35
N ASN A 214 14.79 19.58 8.65
CA ASN A 214 15.70 18.65 7.97
C ASN A 214 14.94 17.57 7.19
N ARG A 215 15.64 16.90 6.30
CA ARG A 215 15.16 15.67 5.68
C ARG A 215 15.59 14.49 6.52
N PHE A 216 14.72 13.48 6.64
CA PHE A 216 15.03 12.22 7.29
C PHE A 216 14.81 11.04 6.35
N PHE A 217 15.43 9.92 6.68
CA PHE A 217 15.26 8.63 6.01
C PHE A 217 15.45 7.50 7.01
N GLY A 218 14.96 6.33 6.67
CA GLY A 218 15.05 5.13 7.50
C GLY A 218 14.32 3.96 6.87
N GLU A 219 14.07 2.94 7.67
CA GLU A 219 13.32 1.75 7.30
C GLU A 219 12.13 1.56 8.23
N TYR A 220 11.02 1.05 7.70
CA TYR A 220 9.87 0.63 8.50
C TYR A 220 9.53 -0.82 8.23
N MET A 221 8.92 -1.49 9.19
CA MET A 221 8.48 -2.87 9.07
C MET A 221 7.10 -3.02 9.68
N LEU A 222 6.19 -3.63 8.91
CA LEU A 222 4.87 -4.03 9.37
C LEU A 222 4.84 -5.54 9.63
N SER A 223 4.27 -5.94 10.74
CA SER A 223 4.01 -7.34 11.09
C SER A 223 2.73 -7.45 11.91
N GLY A 224 2.24 -8.65 12.17
CA GLY A 224 1.11 -8.86 13.08
C GLY A 224 1.32 -8.32 14.50
N GLU A 225 2.54 -7.97 14.87
CA GLU A 225 2.89 -7.35 16.16
C GLU A 225 2.87 -5.81 16.11
N GLY A 226 2.62 -5.20 14.94
CA GLY A 226 2.55 -3.77 14.75
C GLY A 226 3.57 -3.22 13.76
N MET A 227 4.02 -1.97 14.01
CA MET A 227 4.99 -1.26 13.17
C MET A 227 6.28 -0.99 13.95
N GLN A 228 7.41 -1.13 13.30
CA GLN A 228 8.72 -0.73 13.80
C GLN A 228 9.39 0.19 12.78
N ILE A 229 10.06 1.24 13.26
CA ILE A 229 10.87 2.15 12.44
C ILE A 229 12.31 2.09 12.97
N LYS A 230 13.27 1.91 12.06
CA LYS A 230 14.69 1.71 12.38
C LYS A 230 15.60 2.49 11.44
N GLY A 231 16.85 2.65 11.86
CA GLY A 231 17.89 3.25 11.01
C GLY A 231 17.62 4.70 10.63
N LEU A 232 16.90 5.46 11.48
CA LEU A 232 16.60 6.86 11.22
C LEU A 232 17.89 7.67 11.16
N GLY A 233 18.06 8.38 10.06
CA GLY A 233 19.08 9.39 9.85
C GLY A 233 18.45 10.70 9.37
N SER A 234 19.11 11.84 9.63
CA SER A 234 18.65 13.13 9.15
C SER A 234 19.80 14.01 8.69
N THR A 235 19.50 14.98 7.82
CA THR A 235 20.41 16.09 7.54
C THR A 235 20.55 16.99 8.78
N ARG A 236 21.54 17.88 8.80
CA ARG A 236 21.85 18.72 9.96
C ARG A 236 21.93 20.18 9.55
N MET A 237 20.81 20.77 9.13
CA MET A 237 20.70 22.20 8.96
C MET A 237 20.31 22.85 10.29
N ALA A 238 20.80 24.05 10.54
CA ALA A 238 20.37 24.86 11.68
C ALA A 238 19.10 25.63 11.31
N CYS A 239 18.05 25.46 12.09
CA CYS A 239 16.80 26.20 12.00
C CYS A 239 16.53 26.99 13.28
N SER A 240 15.34 27.58 13.42
CA SER A 240 14.93 28.21 14.66
C SER A 240 14.86 27.19 15.81
N GLU A 241 15.06 27.61 17.04
CA GLU A 241 14.99 26.75 18.22
C GLU A 241 13.67 25.97 18.30
N THR A 242 12.56 26.62 17.95
CA THR A 242 11.22 25.99 17.93
C THR A 242 11.15 24.83 16.93
N LEU A 243 11.71 25.00 15.71
CA LEU A 243 11.72 23.94 14.70
C LEU A 243 12.68 22.81 15.07
N MET A 244 13.82 23.13 15.66
CA MET A 244 14.75 22.11 16.15
C MET A 244 14.16 21.29 17.30
N ALA A 245 13.39 21.92 18.19
CA ALA A 245 12.65 21.22 19.25
C ALA A 245 11.55 20.29 18.67
N GLN A 246 10.78 20.78 17.67
CA GLN A 246 9.78 19.96 16.96
C GLN A 246 10.43 18.77 16.25
N GLU A 247 11.54 18.98 15.57
CA GLU A 247 12.31 17.92 14.89
C GLU A 247 12.77 16.86 15.89
N SER A 248 13.36 17.26 17.02
CA SER A 248 13.82 16.34 18.06
C SER A 248 12.67 15.47 18.58
N THR A 249 11.55 16.09 18.93
CA THR A 249 10.34 15.40 19.39
C THR A 249 9.80 14.45 18.33
N PHE A 250 9.71 14.90 17.07
CA PHE A 250 9.20 14.09 15.97
C PHE A 250 10.06 12.85 15.71
N LEU A 251 11.39 13.00 15.61
CA LEU A 251 12.30 11.88 15.34
C LEU A 251 12.33 10.90 16.53
N GLU A 252 12.28 11.39 17.76
CA GLU A 252 12.19 10.55 18.95
C GLU A 252 10.91 9.72 18.98
N GLN A 253 9.74 10.35 18.76
CA GLN A 253 8.48 9.65 18.69
C GLN A 253 8.42 8.67 17.51
N LEU A 254 8.94 9.07 16.33
CA LEU A 254 8.98 8.22 15.14
C LEU A 254 9.81 6.95 15.39
N GLN A 255 10.92 7.05 16.12
CA GLN A 255 11.76 5.91 16.51
C GLN A 255 11.06 4.97 17.50
N ASN A 256 10.10 5.49 18.28
CA ASN A 256 9.34 4.75 19.27
C ASN A 256 7.98 4.23 18.77
N VAL A 257 7.72 4.29 17.46
CA VAL A 257 6.50 3.74 16.87
C VAL A 257 6.42 2.24 17.11
N SER A 258 5.27 1.79 17.57
CA SER A 258 4.98 0.37 17.85
C SER A 258 3.73 -0.15 17.14
N GLY A 259 2.88 0.73 16.61
CA GLY A 259 1.66 0.33 15.94
C GLY A 259 1.17 1.37 14.93
N VAL A 260 0.23 0.95 14.09
CA VAL A 260 -0.42 1.76 13.07
C VAL A 260 -1.91 1.53 13.08
N SER A 261 -2.67 2.59 12.98
CA SER A 261 -4.12 2.55 12.83
C SER A 261 -4.61 3.75 11.99
N PHE A 262 -5.89 3.74 11.66
CA PHE A 262 -6.52 4.80 10.89
C PHE A 262 -7.81 5.23 11.59
N ASP A 263 -7.96 6.52 11.83
CA ASP A 263 -9.20 7.13 12.34
C ASP A 263 -10.22 7.27 11.19
N THR A 264 -9.73 7.74 10.05
CA THR A 264 -10.42 7.74 8.75
C THR A 264 -9.46 7.21 7.67
N PRO A 265 -9.93 6.89 6.46
CA PRO A 265 -9.01 6.53 5.37
C PRO A 265 -7.91 7.56 5.08
N TYR A 266 -8.10 8.81 5.51
CA TYR A 266 -7.18 9.93 5.28
C TYR A 266 -6.44 10.39 6.54
N THR A 267 -6.65 9.73 7.67
CA THR A 267 -6.02 10.07 8.95
C THR A 267 -5.27 8.87 9.50
N LEU A 268 -3.94 8.92 9.37
CA LEU A 268 -3.00 7.94 9.90
C LEU A 268 -2.69 8.24 11.36
N ILE A 269 -2.67 7.21 12.18
CA ILE A 269 -2.22 7.23 13.57
C ILE A 269 -1.05 6.26 13.73
N LEU A 270 0.11 6.76 14.11
CA LEU A 270 1.24 5.96 14.53
C LEU A 270 1.30 5.96 16.04
N ASN A 271 1.07 4.80 16.64
CA ASN A 271 1.07 4.64 18.09
C ASN A 271 2.51 4.60 18.62
N THR A 272 2.81 5.36 19.64
CA THR A 272 4.11 5.41 20.30
C THR A 272 3.98 5.16 21.81
N ARG A 273 5.10 5.04 22.51
CA ARG A 273 5.08 4.90 23.99
C ARG A 273 4.60 6.15 24.70
N GLU A 274 4.75 7.32 24.09
CA GLU A 274 4.46 8.63 24.68
C GLU A 274 3.17 9.26 24.13
N GLY A 275 2.36 8.49 23.43
CA GLY A 275 1.13 8.94 22.80
C GLY A 275 1.04 8.50 21.34
N GLU A 276 0.67 9.42 20.47
CA GLU A 276 0.49 9.11 19.05
C GLU A 276 1.04 10.23 18.15
N ILE A 277 1.49 9.86 16.95
CA ILE A 277 1.70 10.78 15.85
C ILE A 277 0.45 10.73 14.98
N ARG A 278 -0.24 11.86 14.80
CA ARG A 278 -1.35 11.96 13.84
C ARG A 278 -0.88 12.65 12.57
N ALA A 279 -1.23 12.06 11.44
CA ALA A 279 -0.90 12.61 10.13
C ALA A 279 -2.10 12.49 9.20
N ILE A 280 -2.24 13.45 8.27
CA ILE A 280 -3.31 13.46 7.28
C ILE A 280 -2.74 13.43 5.87
N THR A 281 -3.55 12.95 4.94
CA THR A 281 -3.31 13.07 3.49
C THR A 281 -4.57 13.60 2.83
N HIS A 282 -4.44 14.14 1.62
CA HIS A 282 -5.53 14.73 0.83
C HIS A 282 -5.93 13.86 -0.35
#